data_36703f5986775df3e350cc5b7011d718
#
_entry.id   36703f5986775df3e350cc5b7011d718
#
_cell.length_a   1.000
_cell.length_b   1.000
_cell.length_c   1.000
_cell.angle_alpha   90.00
_cell.angle_beta   90.00
_cell.angle_gamma   90.00
#
_symmetry.space_group_name_H-M   'P 1'
#
loop_
_entity.id
_entity.type
_entity.pdbx_description
1 polymer ?
#
loop_
_entity_poly.entity_id
_entity_poly.type
_entity_poly.pdbx_seq_one_letter_code
_entity_poly.pdbx_strand_id
1 'polypeptide(L)'
;TTRPNWASPYSPSSRRWLNPIYIDVGGMPLFQTSPSAQAWFSDAETQAILQRLREADWVDYAQVMALKMRALRLIFHDFDAQEMFADSREAFAEFLQRGGRDLRLFATFEALDHYFYAQTASIPFSEDSVGWLGWPEAYRYPGSAAVQAFAVSHEADIRFYMWLQWLMAEQLDILRLACHEAGMNLRLYGDLAVGVSRGGADT
;
A
#
# COMPACT_ATOMS: atom_id res chain seq x y z
N THR A 1 -5.52 0.72 4.66
CA THR A 1 -4.63 1.40 5.61
C THR A 1 -3.34 0.61 5.77
N THR A 2 -2.23 1.29 5.78
CA THR A 2 -0.91 0.71 6.06
C THR A 2 -0.68 0.49 7.57
N ARG A 3 -1.67 0.79 8.41
CA ARG A 3 -1.60 0.59 9.86
C ARG A 3 -1.85 -0.87 10.23
N PRO A 4 -0.86 -1.55 10.83
CA PRO A 4 -0.94 -2.98 11.10
C PRO A 4 -1.97 -3.36 12.17
N ASN A 5 -2.40 -2.44 13.01
CA ASN A 5 -3.34 -2.72 14.10
C ASN A 5 -4.82 -2.75 13.65
N TRP A 6 -5.09 -2.51 12.36
CA TRP A 6 -6.44 -2.46 11.80
C TRP A 6 -6.61 -3.53 10.72
N ALA A 7 -6.69 -4.76 11.17
CA ALA A 7 -6.87 -5.91 10.29
C ALA A 7 -8.32 -6.09 9.81
N SER A 8 -9.29 -5.37 10.36
CA SER A 8 -10.70 -5.53 9.99
C SER A 8 -10.98 -4.97 8.60
N PRO A 9 -11.47 -5.78 7.65
CA PRO A 9 -11.87 -5.30 6.33
C PRO A 9 -13.10 -4.39 6.37
N TYR A 10 -13.84 -4.37 7.49
CA TYR A 10 -15.06 -3.56 7.66
C TYR A 10 -14.82 -2.16 8.21
N SER A 11 -13.57 -1.81 8.51
CA SER A 11 -13.17 -0.47 8.92
C SER A 11 -12.00 0.03 8.07
N PRO A 12 -12.15 0.09 6.74
CA PRO A 12 -11.07 0.49 5.86
C PRO A 12 -10.76 1.99 6.02
N SER A 13 -9.53 2.37 5.71
CA SER A 13 -9.15 3.78 5.55
C SER A 13 -9.89 4.43 4.38
N SER A 14 -10.09 3.67 3.31
CA SER A 14 -10.86 4.09 2.14
C SER A 14 -11.68 2.93 1.57
N ARG A 15 -12.86 3.21 1.04
CA ARG A 15 -13.69 2.29 0.27
C ARG A 15 -13.37 2.31 -1.23
N ARG A 16 -12.57 3.27 -1.67
CA ARG A 16 -12.21 3.47 -3.08
C ARG A 16 -10.87 2.86 -3.44
N TRP A 17 -9.98 2.71 -2.45
CA TRP A 17 -8.60 2.28 -2.63
C TRP A 17 -8.32 0.99 -1.88
N LEU A 18 -7.46 0.17 -2.46
CA LEU A 18 -7.21 -1.18 -1.98
C LEU A 18 -6.13 -1.20 -0.88
N ASN A 19 -6.23 -2.20 0.02
CA ASN A 19 -5.24 -2.36 1.08
C ASN A 19 -4.00 -3.11 0.55
N PRO A 20 -2.80 -2.50 0.60
CA PRO A 20 -1.57 -3.11 0.10
C PRO A 20 -1.18 -4.45 0.73
N ILE A 21 -1.78 -4.81 1.86
CA ILE A 21 -1.52 -6.10 2.51
C ILE A 21 -1.90 -7.29 1.61
N TYR A 22 -2.84 -7.09 0.67
CA TYR A 22 -3.29 -8.13 -0.25
C TYR A 22 -2.38 -8.30 -1.48
N ILE A 23 -1.39 -7.43 -1.71
CA ILE A 23 -0.44 -7.60 -2.81
C ILE A 23 0.28 -8.94 -2.66
N ASP A 24 0.19 -9.79 -3.67
CA ASP A 24 1.05 -10.98 -3.77
C ASP A 24 2.43 -10.56 -4.30
N VAL A 25 3.34 -10.30 -3.38
CA VAL A 25 4.70 -9.86 -3.71
C VAL A 25 5.46 -10.97 -4.46
N GLY A 26 5.32 -12.22 -4.02
CA GLY A 26 6.06 -13.35 -4.58
C GLY A 26 5.66 -13.69 -6.02
N GLY A 27 4.38 -13.50 -6.37
CA GLY A 27 3.86 -13.76 -7.71
C GLY A 27 4.11 -12.66 -8.73
N MET A 28 4.69 -11.51 -8.33
CA MET A 28 4.93 -10.40 -9.26
C MET A 28 6.16 -10.63 -10.14
N PRO A 29 6.08 -10.44 -11.47
CA PRO A 29 7.26 -10.39 -12.34
C PRO A 29 8.30 -9.37 -11.88
N LEU A 30 7.86 -8.20 -11.41
CA LEU A 30 8.73 -7.15 -10.86
C LEU A 30 9.56 -7.64 -9.66
N PHE A 31 9.02 -8.48 -8.79
CA PHE A 31 9.78 -9.08 -7.70
C PHE A 31 10.85 -10.04 -8.22
N GLN A 32 10.49 -10.91 -9.19
CA GLN A 32 11.40 -11.91 -9.74
C GLN A 32 12.60 -11.28 -10.45
N THR A 33 12.44 -10.08 -10.97
CA THR A 33 13.46 -9.35 -11.74
C THR A 33 14.14 -8.23 -10.95
N SER A 34 13.70 -7.91 -9.73
CA SER A 34 14.32 -6.89 -8.87
C SER A 34 15.56 -7.43 -8.15
N PRO A 35 16.78 -6.97 -8.48
CA PRO A 35 18.00 -7.44 -7.83
C PRO A 35 18.03 -7.14 -6.32
N SER A 36 17.56 -5.94 -5.95
CA SER A 36 17.54 -5.51 -4.54
C SER A 36 16.59 -6.35 -3.70
N ALA A 37 15.39 -6.64 -4.24
CA ALA A 37 14.40 -7.46 -3.55
C ALA A 37 14.84 -8.93 -3.47
N GLN A 38 15.43 -9.48 -4.54
CA GLN A 38 15.94 -10.85 -4.56
C GLN A 38 17.12 -11.03 -3.58
N ALA A 39 18.05 -10.07 -3.52
CA ALA A 39 19.14 -10.11 -2.56
C ALA A 39 18.63 -10.11 -1.11
N TRP A 40 17.69 -9.20 -0.79
CA TRP A 40 17.07 -9.14 0.53
C TRP A 40 16.25 -10.41 0.84
N PHE A 41 15.49 -10.91 -0.11
CA PHE A 41 14.69 -12.13 0.08
C PHE A 41 15.56 -13.36 0.35
N SER A 42 16.72 -13.44 -0.27
CA SER A 42 17.67 -14.57 -0.11
C SER A 42 18.47 -14.51 1.20
N ASP A 43 18.36 -13.41 1.95
CA ASP A 43 19.04 -13.26 3.24
C ASP A 43 18.49 -14.22 4.29
N ALA A 44 19.38 -14.84 5.07
CA ALA A 44 19.04 -15.88 6.04
C ALA A 44 18.10 -15.36 7.16
N GLU A 45 18.28 -14.12 7.62
CA GLU A 45 17.42 -13.49 8.62
C GLU A 45 16.01 -13.29 8.07
N THR A 46 15.89 -12.81 6.84
CA THR A 46 14.63 -12.63 6.14
C THR A 46 13.89 -13.95 5.98
N GLN A 47 14.58 -15.02 5.56
CA GLN A 47 13.99 -16.36 5.44
C GLN A 47 13.53 -16.92 6.79
N ALA A 48 14.30 -16.72 7.85
CA ALA A 48 13.91 -17.15 9.21
C ALA A 48 12.64 -16.42 9.70
N ILE A 49 12.51 -15.12 9.43
CA ILE A 49 11.31 -14.35 9.76
C ILE A 49 10.10 -14.87 8.96
N LEU A 50 10.25 -15.09 7.66
CA LEU A 50 9.20 -15.61 6.80
C LEU A 50 8.72 -17.00 7.24
N GLN A 51 9.65 -17.89 7.60
CA GLN A 51 9.32 -19.21 8.09
C GLN A 51 8.51 -19.12 9.40
N ARG A 52 8.97 -18.34 10.37
CA ARG A 52 8.27 -18.12 11.63
C ARG A 52 6.84 -17.60 11.42
N LEU A 53 6.65 -16.66 10.49
CA LEU A 53 5.32 -16.09 10.20
C LEU A 53 4.39 -17.11 9.53
N ARG A 54 4.93 -18.01 8.71
CA ARG A 54 4.16 -19.09 8.06
C ARG A 54 3.76 -20.21 9.01
N GLU A 55 4.55 -20.45 10.04
CA GLU A 55 4.32 -21.48 11.05
C GLU A 55 3.47 -20.98 12.23
N ALA A 56 3.19 -19.68 12.31
CA ALA A 56 2.39 -19.10 13.39
C ALA A 56 0.90 -19.49 13.25
N ASP A 57 0.26 -19.85 14.38
CA ASP A 57 -1.18 -20.18 14.42
C ASP A 57 -2.07 -19.00 14.05
N TRP A 58 -1.60 -17.78 14.26
CA TRP A 58 -2.31 -16.53 13.97
C TRP A 58 -1.48 -15.60 13.10
N VAL A 59 -2.15 -14.88 12.22
CA VAL A 59 -1.49 -13.92 11.34
C VAL A 59 -1.02 -12.71 12.15
N ASP A 60 0.30 -12.49 12.19
CA ASP A 60 0.89 -11.23 12.67
C ASP A 60 0.84 -10.18 11.55
N TYR A 61 -0.29 -9.48 11.47
CA TYR A 61 -0.51 -8.46 10.44
C TYR A 61 0.55 -7.35 10.44
N ALA A 62 1.09 -7.01 11.61
CA ALA A 62 2.12 -5.99 11.76
C ALA A 62 3.42 -6.41 11.08
N GLN A 63 3.91 -7.61 11.40
CA GLN A 63 5.13 -8.12 10.80
C GLN A 63 4.96 -8.45 9.32
N VAL A 64 3.80 -9.01 8.91
CA VAL A 64 3.49 -9.27 7.50
C VAL A 64 3.50 -7.97 6.70
N MET A 65 2.85 -6.91 7.19
CA MET A 65 2.85 -5.61 6.53
C MET A 65 4.26 -5.03 6.44
N ALA A 66 5.03 -5.07 7.53
CA ALA A 66 6.40 -4.54 7.55
C ALA A 66 7.29 -5.24 6.50
N LEU A 67 7.23 -6.57 6.41
CA LEU A 67 7.98 -7.33 5.41
C LEU A 67 7.55 -7.01 3.98
N LYS A 68 6.24 -6.97 3.73
CA LYS A 68 5.70 -6.62 2.40
C LYS A 68 6.11 -5.22 1.98
N MET A 69 5.97 -4.24 2.86
CA MET A 69 6.35 -2.85 2.57
C MET A 69 7.85 -2.72 2.31
N ARG A 70 8.69 -3.46 3.04
CA ARG A 70 10.13 -3.48 2.77
C ARG A 70 10.45 -4.05 1.38
N ALA A 71 9.88 -5.19 1.03
CA ALA A 71 10.04 -5.78 -0.30
C ALA A 71 9.57 -4.82 -1.40
N LEU A 72 8.36 -4.26 -1.24
CA LEU A 72 7.76 -3.33 -2.19
C LEU A 72 8.59 -2.04 -2.38
N ARG A 73 9.21 -1.52 -1.32
CA ARG A 73 10.14 -0.39 -1.40
C ARG A 73 11.40 -0.73 -2.20
N LEU A 74 11.96 -1.92 -2.02
CA LEU A 74 13.12 -2.39 -2.80
C LEU A 74 12.78 -2.56 -4.27
N ILE A 75 11.62 -3.16 -4.57
CA ILE A 75 11.14 -3.33 -5.94
C ILE A 75 10.89 -1.95 -6.58
N PHE A 76 10.26 -1.03 -5.87
CA PHE A 76 9.98 0.31 -6.37
C PHE A 76 11.26 1.10 -6.68
N HIS A 77 12.28 0.99 -5.83
CA HIS A 77 13.59 1.58 -6.08
C HIS A 77 14.19 1.06 -7.40
N ASP A 78 14.19 -0.26 -7.61
CA ASP A 78 14.69 -0.86 -8.85
C ASP A 78 13.81 -0.49 -10.06
N PHE A 79 12.49 -0.46 -9.87
CA PHE A 79 11.51 -0.07 -10.88
C PHE A 79 11.75 1.35 -11.43
N ASP A 80 12.07 2.31 -10.56
CA ASP A 80 12.35 3.68 -10.98
C ASP A 80 13.74 3.83 -11.62
N ALA A 81 14.72 3.00 -11.19
CA ALA A 81 16.12 3.17 -11.56
C ALA A 81 16.55 2.39 -12.82
N GLN A 82 15.88 1.27 -13.14
CA GLN A 82 16.39 0.32 -14.16
C GLN A 82 15.61 0.39 -15.46
N GLU A 83 16.33 0.36 -16.58
CA GLU A 83 15.77 0.43 -17.94
C GLU A 83 14.86 -0.75 -18.28
N MET A 84 15.15 -1.92 -17.73
CA MET A 84 14.35 -3.13 -17.97
C MET A 84 12.86 -3.00 -17.56
N PHE A 85 12.51 -1.98 -16.78
CA PHE A 85 11.12 -1.71 -16.37
C PHE A 85 10.45 -0.58 -17.19
N ALA A 86 10.98 -0.21 -18.36
CA ALA A 86 10.47 0.88 -19.17
C ALA A 86 8.98 0.70 -19.52
N ASP A 87 8.58 -0.46 -20.03
CA ASP A 87 7.19 -0.76 -20.39
C ASP A 87 6.25 -0.71 -19.18
N SER A 88 6.70 -1.22 -18.04
CA SER A 88 5.93 -1.17 -16.80
C SER A 88 5.79 0.26 -16.27
N ARG A 89 6.80 1.12 -16.49
CA ARG A 89 6.70 2.55 -16.14
C ARG A 89 5.71 3.29 -17.05
N GLU A 90 5.62 2.92 -18.32
CA GLU A 90 4.61 3.48 -19.23
C GLU A 90 3.19 3.11 -18.77
N ALA A 91 2.93 1.83 -18.49
CA ALA A 91 1.65 1.38 -17.94
C ALA A 91 1.30 2.08 -16.61
N PHE A 92 2.28 2.27 -15.73
CA PHE A 92 2.10 3.04 -14.51
C PHE A 92 1.79 4.51 -14.79
N ALA A 93 2.46 5.15 -15.76
CA ALA A 93 2.17 6.53 -16.13
C ALA A 93 0.73 6.71 -16.64
N GLU A 94 0.21 5.77 -17.44
CA GLU A 94 -1.19 5.75 -17.84
C GLU A 94 -2.14 5.59 -16.66
N PHE A 95 -1.81 4.73 -15.70
CA PHE A 95 -2.60 4.57 -14.47
C PHE A 95 -2.64 5.87 -13.66
N LEU A 96 -1.52 6.60 -13.55
CA LEU A 96 -1.47 7.91 -12.89
C LEU A 96 -2.38 8.94 -13.57
N GLN A 97 -2.40 8.98 -14.90
CA GLN A 97 -3.29 9.87 -15.65
C GLN A 97 -4.76 9.56 -15.38
N ARG A 98 -5.16 8.29 -15.38
CA ARG A 98 -6.53 7.86 -15.09
C ARG A 98 -6.94 8.14 -13.64
N GLY A 99 -6.04 7.90 -12.69
CA GLY A 99 -6.28 8.12 -11.27
C GLY A 99 -6.34 9.59 -10.86
N GLY A 100 -5.60 10.42 -11.59
CA GLY A 100 -5.64 11.88 -11.48
C GLY A 100 -5.49 12.41 -10.05
N ARG A 101 -6.29 13.43 -9.74
CA ARG A 101 -6.27 14.10 -8.45
C ARG A 101 -6.63 13.19 -7.28
N ASP A 102 -7.60 12.32 -7.44
CA ASP A 102 -8.12 11.49 -6.36
C ASP A 102 -7.08 10.48 -5.89
N LEU A 103 -6.39 9.81 -6.82
CA LEU A 103 -5.29 8.91 -6.52
C LEU A 103 -4.15 9.65 -5.78
N ARG A 104 -3.80 10.85 -6.24
CA ARG A 104 -2.75 11.65 -5.61
C ARG A 104 -3.13 12.07 -4.20
N LEU A 105 -4.38 12.50 -3.97
CA LEU A 105 -4.86 12.86 -2.63
C LEU A 105 -4.81 11.68 -1.68
N PHE A 106 -5.28 10.51 -2.11
CA PHE A 106 -5.19 9.28 -1.32
C PHE A 106 -3.73 8.92 -0.99
N ALA A 107 -2.85 8.93 -1.99
CA ALA A 107 -1.43 8.63 -1.78
C ALA A 107 -0.74 9.65 -0.85
N THR A 108 -1.14 10.93 -0.92
CA THR A 108 -0.66 11.96 0.00
C THR A 108 -1.13 11.67 1.44
N PHE A 109 -2.40 11.24 1.60
CA PHE A 109 -2.90 10.81 2.90
C PHE A 109 -2.10 9.63 3.45
N GLU A 110 -1.85 8.58 2.66
CA GLU A 110 -1.08 7.40 3.12
C GLU A 110 0.37 7.78 3.49
N ALA A 111 1.00 8.67 2.73
CA ALA A 111 2.34 9.18 3.04
C ALA A 111 2.38 9.97 4.35
N LEU A 112 1.40 10.86 4.58
CA LEU A 112 1.24 11.59 5.84
C LEU A 112 0.95 10.65 7.01
N ASP A 113 0.06 9.68 6.80
CA ASP A 113 -0.29 8.72 7.84
C ASP A 113 0.91 7.89 8.27
N HIS A 114 1.71 7.44 7.33
CA HIS A 114 2.97 6.75 7.62
C HIS A 114 3.97 7.67 8.35
N TYR A 115 4.13 8.89 7.90
CA TYR A 115 5.05 9.87 8.49
C TYR A 115 4.71 10.16 9.96
N PHE A 116 3.45 10.44 10.27
CA PHE A 116 3.02 10.73 11.63
C PHE A 116 2.93 9.47 12.50
N TYR A 117 2.55 8.32 11.94
CA TYR A 117 2.54 7.06 12.67
C TYR A 117 3.93 6.67 13.16
N ALA A 118 4.95 6.84 12.34
CA ALA A 118 6.33 6.57 12.74
C ALA A 118 6.78 7.43 13.93
N GLN A 119 6.24 8.65 14.06
CA GLN A 119 6.55 9.56 15.18
C GLN A 119 5.72 9.24 16.44
N THR A 120 4.57 8.59 16.30
CA THR A 120 3.62 8.34 17.39
C THR A 120 3.55 6.86 17.80
N ALA A 121 4.42 6.01 17.26
CA ALA A 121 4.39 4.56 17.50
C ALA A 121 4.48 4.14 18.98
N SER A 122 5.02 5.01 19.84
CA SER A 122 5.11 4.82 21.29
C SER A 122 3.88 5.34 22.08
N ILE A 123 2.93 6.01 21.42
CA ILE A 123 1.74 6.55 22.07
C ILE A 123 0.66 5.48 22.07
N PRO A 124 -0.01 5.21 23.21
CA PRO A 124 -1.12 4.26 23.28
C PRO A 124 -2.20 4.60 22.26
N PHE A 125 -2.76 3.57 21.63
CA PHE A 125 -3.86 3.73 20.69
C PHE A 125 -5.05 4.42 21.36
N SER A 126 -5.61 5.43 20.68
CA SER A 126 -6.87 6.08 21.03
C SER A 126 -7.71 6.26 19.78
N GLU A 127 -9.02 6.03 19.87
CA GLU A 127 -9.96 6.27 18.78
C GLU A 127 -9.95 7.73 18.31
N ASP A 128 -9.66 8.66 19.22
CA ASP A 128 -9.61 10.10 18.93
C ASP A 128 -8.29 10.54 18.27
N SER A 129 -7.28 9.66 18.23
CA SER A 129 -5.97 9.93 17.62
C SER A 129 -5.69 9.08 16.37
N VAL A 130 -6.72 8.44 15.83
CA VAL A 130 -6.60 7.58 14.65
C VAL A 130 -6.49 8.40 13.38
N GLY A 131 -5.53 8.06 12.52
CA GLY A 131 -5.34 8.70 11.23
C GLY A 131 -5.13 10.20 11.37
N TRP A 132 -5.75 10.95 10.48
CA TRP A 132 -5.63 12.41 10.46
C TRP A 132 -6.15 13.10 11.72
N LEU A 133 -7.00 12.46 12.53
CA LEU A 133 -7.44 13.02 13.83
C LEU A 133 -6.27 13.21 14.80
N GLY A 134 -5.25 12.35 14.73
CA GLY A 134 -4.03 12.46 15.52
C GLY A 134 -2.94 13.38 14.95
N TRP A 135 -3.11 13.91 13.74
CA TRP A 135 -2.09 14.76 13.12
C TRP A 135 -2.15 16.19 13.66
N PRO A 136 -1.06 16.97 13.57
CA PRO A 136 -1.10 18.41 13.83
C PRO A 136 -2.15 19.10 12.94
N GLU A 137 -2.85 20.09 13.46
CA GLU A 137 -3.97 20.76 12.80
C GLU A 137 -3.64 21.24 11.38
N ALA A 138 -2.42 21.75 11.18
CA ALA A 138 -1.95 22.23 9.88
C ALA A 138 -1.98 21.17 8.77
N TYR A 139 -2.00 19.87 9.12
CA TYR A 139 -1.97 18.75 8.17
C TYR A 139 -3.35 18.06 8.00
N ARG A 140 -4.38 18.50 8.73
CA ARG A 140 -5.70 17.85 8.70
C ARG A 140 -6.55 18.24 7.50
N TYR A 141 -6.16 19.28 6.77
CA TYR A 141 -6.89 19.72 5.58
C TYR A 141 -6.02 19.53 4.33
N PRO A 142 -6.47 18.73 3.33
CA PRO A 142 -5.67 18.41 2.14
C PRO A 142 -5.20 19.62 1.33
N GLY A 143 -5.93 20.75 1.39
CA GLY A 143 -5.60 21.99 0.69
C GLY A 143 -4.68 22.94 1.49
N SER A 144 -4.25 22.58 2.70
CA SER A 144 -3.41 23.45 3.52
C SER A 144 -2.01 23.63 2.93
N ALA A 145 -1.36 24.77 3.25
CA ALA A 145 0.00 25.02 2.83
C ALA A 145 1.00 23.98 3.38
N ALA A 146 0.75 23.45 4.59
CA ALA A 146 1.57 22.39 5.19
C ALA A 146 1.50 21.08 4.40
N VAL A 147 0.29 20.65 3.99
CA VAL A 147 0.12 19.46 3.16
C VAL A 147 0.74 19.64 1.78
N GLN A 148 0.59 20.84 1.17
CA GLN A 148 1.22 21.10 -0.12
C GLN A 148 2.76 21.09 -0.04
N ALA A 149 3.34 21.70 1.00
CA ALA A 149 4.77 21.67 1.25
C ALA A 149 5.27 20.23 1.50
N PHE A 150 4.54 19.46 2.29
CA PHE A 150 4.82 18.04 2.51
C PHE A 150 4.80 17.26 1.19
N ALA A 151 3.79 17.46 0.35
CA ALA A 151 3.65 16.77 -0.91
C ALA A 151 4.82 17.05 -1.87
N VAL A 152 5.38 18.26 -1.84
CA VAL A 152 6.58 18.59 -2.63
C VAL A 152 7.82 17.89 -2.07
N SER A 153 8.00 17.88 -0.75
CA SER A 153 9.21 17.31 -0.12
C SER A 153 9.19 15.78 -0.05
N HIS A 154 8.01 15.14 -0.15
CA HIS A 154 7.81 13.69 -0.06
C HIS A 154 7.21 13.09 -1.36
N GLU A 155 7.50 13.70 -2.50
CA GLU A 155 6.98 13.26 -3.80
C GLU A 155 7.29 11.78 -4.09
N ALA A 156 8.48 11.31 -3.73
CA ALA A 156 8.87 9.92 -3.92
C ALA A 156 8.01 8.95 -3.08
N ASP A 157 7.66 9.32 -1.85
CA ASP A 157 6.77 8.52 -1.01
C ASP A 157 5.34 8.50 -1.57
N ILE A 158 4.83 9.65 -1.99
CA ILE A 158 3.50 9.75 -2.60
C ILE A 158 3.44 8.91 -3.88
N ARG A 159 4.47 9.00 -4.72
CA ARG A 159 4.59 8.19 -5.94
C ARG A 159 4.62 6.69 -5.62
N PHE A 160 5.31 6.28 -4.56
CA PHE A 160 5.31 4.91 -4.08
C PHE A 160 3.89 4.43 -3.68
N TYR A 161 3.10 5.21 -2.95
CA TYR A 161 1.74 4.83 -2.60
C TYR A 161 0.80 4.79 -3.82
N MET A 162 0.98 5.64 -4.81
CA MET A 162 0.27 5.54 -6.08
C MET A 162 0.65 4.27 -6.84
N TRP A 163 1.93 3.90 -6.83
CA TRP A 163 2.43 2.66 -7.44
C TRP A 163 1.86 1.41 -6.76
N LEU A 164 1.68 1.41 -5.45
CA LEU A 164 1.01 0.30 -4.76
C LEU A 164 -0.43 0.08 -5.27
N GLN A 165 -1.16 1.16 -5.53
CA GLN A 165 -2.51 1.05 -6.08
C GLN A 165 -2.51 0.53 -7.53
N TRP A 166 -1.53 0.92 -8.32
CA TRP A 166 -1.33 0.35 -9.65
C TRP A 166 -1.08 -1.15 -9.59
N LEU A 167 -0.16 -1.62 -8.75
CA LEU A 167 0.11 -3.06 -8.58
C LEU A 167 -1.15 -3.84 -8.21
N MET A 168 -1.97 -3.30 -7.32
CA MET A 168 -3.21 -3.96 -6.92
C MET A 168 -4.23 -4.02 -8.05
N ALA A 169 -4.33 -2.97 -8.86
CA ALA A 169 -5.18 -2.96 -10.05
C ALA A 169 -4.73 -4.03 -11.04
N GLU A 170 -3.44 -4.12 -11.35
CA GLU A 170 -2.86 -5.14 -12.22
C GLU A 170 -3.16 -6.57 -11.70
N GLN A 171 -2.95 -6.84 -10.42
CA GLN A 171 -3.21 -8.16 -9.85
C GLN A 171 -4.70 -8.52 -9.85
N LEU A 172 -5.59 -7.55 -9.62
CA LEU A 172 -7.03 -7.79 -9.76
C LEU A 172 -7.45 -8.09 -11.20
N ASP A 173 -6.83 -7.45 -12.17
CA ASP A 173 -7.15 -7.71 -13.57
C ASP A 173 -6.63 -9.08 -14.03
N ILE A 174 -5.44 -9.47 -13.56
CA ILE A 174 -4.93 -10.85 -13.74
C ILE A 174 -5.89 -11.87 -13.11
N LEU A 175 -6.37 -11.63 -11.89
CA LEU A 175 -7.32 -12.52 -11.22
C LEU A 175 -8.65 -12.60 -11.98
N ARG A 176 -9.17 -11.48 -12.49
CA ARG A 176 -10.38 -11.44 -13.31
C ARG A 176 -10.24 -12.27 -14.60
N LEU A 177 -9.08 -12.15 -15.22
CA LEU A 177 -8.76 -12.93 -16.43
C LEU A 177 -8.70 -14.43 -16.10
N ALA A 178 -8.00 -14.83 -15.07
CA ALA A 178 -7.91 -16.22 -14.62
C ALA A 178 -9.29 -16.83 -14.30
N CYS A 179 -10.17 -16.09 -13.64
CA CYS A 179 -11.54 -16.51 -13.40
C CYS A 179 -12.33 -16.71 -14.71
N HIS A 180 -12.10 -15.83 -15.69
CA HIS A 180 -12.74 -15.94 -17.01
C HIS A 180 -12.26 -17.19 -17.76
N GLU A 181 -10.95 -17.42 -17.79
CA GLU A 181 -10.33 -18.58 -18.45
C GLU A 181 -10.73 -19.89 -17.79
N ALA A 182 -10.94 -19.89 -16.48
CA ALA A 182 -11.47 -21.04 -15.73
C ALA A 182 -12.97 -21.28 -15.97
N GLY A 183 -13.64 -20.50 -16.81
CA GLY A 183 -15.07 -20.65 -17.13
C GLY A 183 -16.01 -20.29 -15.98
N MET A 184 -15.59 -19.50 -15.01
CA MET A 184 -16.42 -19.09 -13.87
C MET A 184 -17.52 -18.10 -14.32
N ASN A 185 -18.78 -18.42 -14.05
CA ASN A 185 -19.91 -17.53 -14.33
C ASN A 185 -19.91 -16.29 -13.41
N LEU A 186 -19.65 -16.50 -12.11
CA LEU A 186 -19.38 -15.44 -11.12
C LEU A 186 -17.86 -15.37 -10.93
N ARG A 187 -17.27 -14.25 -11.28
CA ARG A 187 -15.80 -14.10 -11.29
C ARG A 187 -15.28 -13.69 -9.91
N LEU A 188 -15.64 -12.49 -9.47
CA LEU A 188 -15.29 -11.98 -8.16
C LEU A 188 -16.55 -11.52 -7.46
N TYR A 189 -16.73 -11.96 -6.21
CA TYR A 189 -17.77 -11.46 -5.33
C TYR A 189 -17.16 -10.41 -4.40
N GLY A 190 -17.49 -9.16 -4.66
CA GLY A 190 -16.99 -8.02 -3.86
C GLY A 190 -17.93 -7.72 -2.71
N ASP A 191 -17.37 -7.56 -1.52
CA ASP A 191 -18.08 -7.04 -0.35
C ASP A 191 -17.65 -5.58 -0.12
N LEU A 192 -18.62 -4.69 0.00
CA LEU A 192 -18.39 -3.26 0.23
C LEU A 192 -18.59 -2.96 1.71
N ALA A 193 -17.54 -2.48 2.38
CA ALA A 193 -17.66 -1.98 3.74
C ALA A 193 -18.66 -0.81 3.81
N VAL A 194 -19.66 -0.91 4.70
CA VAL A 194 -20.66 0.15 4.89
C VAL A 194 -20.00 1.36 5.59
N GLY A 195 -19.17 1.11 6.59
CA GLY A 195 -18.43 2.12 7.33
C GLY A 195 -17.02 2.34 6.81
N VAL A 196 -16.41 3.42 7.28
CA VAL A 196 -14.99 3.73 7.13
C VAL A 196 -14.39 4.09 8.48
N SER A 197 -13.07 4.01 8.60
CA SER A 197 -12.35 4.53 9.75
C SER A 197 -12.61 6.04 9.91
N ARG A 198 -12.90 6.49 11.15
CA ARG A 198 -13.12 7.92 11.45
C ARG A 198 -11.94 8.82 11.07
N GLY A 199 -10.73 8.30 11.13
CA GLY A 199 -9.52 9.00 10.73
C GLY A 199 -8.96 8.49 9.39
N GLY A 200 -9.80 7.91 8.54
CA GLY A 200 -9.43 7.38 7.23
C GLY A 200 -9.35 8.44 6.14
N ALA A 201 -8.98 8.01 4.94
CA ALA A 201 -8.83 8.88 3.78
C ALA A 201 -10.17 9.37 3.19
N ASP A 202 -11.27 8.69 3.52
CA ASP A 202 -12.61 9.03 3.01
C ASP A 202 -13.39 9.95 3.97
N THR A 203 -12.77 10.44 5.08
CA THR A 203 -13.45 11.27 6.12
C THR A 203 -12.78 12.64 6.38
#